data_c57f4201c919e941fc3af50deb2703ae
#
_entry.id   c57f4201c919e941fc3af50deb2703ae
#
_cell.length_a   1.000
_cell.length_b   1.000
_cell.length_c   1.000
_cell.angle_alpha   90.00
_cell.angle_beta   90.00
_cell.angle_gamma   90.00
#
_symmetry.space_group_name_H-M   'P 1'
#
loop_
_entity.id
_entity.type
_entity.pdbx_description
1 polymer ?
#
loop_
_entity_poly.entity_id
_entity_poly.type
_entity_poly.pdbx_seq_one_letter_code
_entity_poly.pdbx_strand_id
1 'polypeptide(L)'
;VSAYPEVKATLGTLKAKGIATAILSNGTPAMLAAAIAHAGLGDVLDHVLSVEAVGVFKTDPRVYQLVPARLGVQRKEVCFVSSNGWDAYGASAFGFRVAWCNRARQPAERLPGAPDAAISDLSALPGLLGLG
;
A
#
# COMPACT_ATOMS: atom_id res chain seq x y z
N VAL A 1 -8.69 -11.04 -1.04
CA VAL A 1 -7.54 -10.61 -0.24
C VAL A 1 -7.55 -11.36 1.08
N SER A 2 -6.60 -12.23 1.28
CA SER A 2 -6.41 -12.87 2.57
C SER A 2 -5.52 -11.98 3.44
N ALA A 3 -5.93 -11.74 4.68
CA ALA A 3 -5.13 -10.98 5.61
C ALA A 3 -4.14 -11.91 6.32
N TYR A 4 -2.86 -11.53 6.28
CA TYR A 4 -1.87 -12.20 7.10
C TYR A 4 -1.95 -11.69 8.54
N PRO A 5 -1.58 -12.51 9.54
CA PRO A 5 -1.78 -12.15 10.95
C PRO A 5 -1.13 -10.82 11.36
N GLU A 6 0.02 -10.48 10.79
CA GLU A 6 0.74 -9.25 11.15
C GLU A 6 0.12 -7.98 10.58
N VAL A 7 -0.77 -8.08 9.58
CA VAL A 7 -1.28 -6.89 8.87
C VAL A 7 -2.06 -5.96 9.80
N LYS A 8 -3.05 -6.49 10.50
CA LYS A 8 -3.87 -5.70 11.41
C LYS A 8 -3.03 -5.06 12.52
N ALA A 9 -2.13 -5.84 13.12
CA ALA A 9 -1.26 -5.35 14.19
C ALA A 9 -0.34 -4.24 13.69
N THR A 10 0.26 -4.39 12.51
CA THR A 10 1.14 -3.39 11.93
C THR A 10 0.39 -2.10 11.60
N LEU A 11 -0.77 -2.19 10.95
CA LEU A 11 -1.59 -1.01 10.64
C LEU A 11 -2.04 -0.30 11.93
N GLY A 12 -2.41 -1.05 12.95
CA GLY A 12 -2.77 -0.49 14.26
C GLY A 12 -1.61 0.26 14.89
N THR A 13 -0.40 -0.28 14.81
CA THR A 13 0.82 0.38 15.31
C THR A 13 1.07 1.69 14.58
N LEU A 14 0.98 1.70 13.26
CA LEU A 14 1.19 2.90 12.46
C LEU A 14 0.14 3.96 12.79
N LYS A 15 -1.12 3.58 12.89
CA LYS A 15 -2.20 4.49 13.25
C LYS A 15 -2.00 5.09 14.63
N ALA A 16 -1.59 4.29 15.62
CA ALA A 16 -1.29 4.77 16.98
C ALA A 16 -0.12 5.75 16.99
N LYS A 17 0.77 5.69 16.02
CA LYS A 17 1.90 6.64 15.86
C LYS A 17 1.52 7.88 15.04
N GLY A 18 0.26 8.06 14.70
CA GLY A 18 -0.22 9.22 13.94
C GLY A 18 -0.03 9.14 12.44
N ILE A 19 0.27 7.97 11.90
CA ILE A 19 0.44 7.76 10.46
C ILE A 19 -0.90 7.35 9.86
N ALA A 20 -1.35 8.06 8.83
CA ALA A 20 -2.54 7.70 8.10
C ALA A 20 -2.32 6.40 7.31
N THR A 21 -3.29 5.51 7.39
CA THR A 21 -3.25 4.22 6.70
C THR A 21 -4.33 4.17 5.63
N ALA A 22 -3.99 3.60 4.48
CA ALA A 22 -4.90 3.54 3.36
C ALA A 22 -4.69 2.26 2.55
N ILE A 23 -5.72 1.85 1.84
CA ILE A 23 -5.62 0.81 0.81
C ILE A 23 -5.94 1.44 -0.54
N LEU A 24 -5.17 1.07 -1.56
CA LEU A 24 -5.39 1.44 -2.96
C LEU A 24 -5.47 0.15 -3.78
N SER A 25 -6.60 -0.08 -4.44
CA SER A 25 -6.86 -1.37 -5.07
C SER A 25 -7.57 -1.24 -6.41
N ASN A 26 -7.33 -2.23 -7.29
CA ASN A 26 -8.07 -2.43 -8.53
C ASN A 26 -9.51 -2.95 -8.29
N GLY A 27 -9.83 -3.36 -7.07
CA GLY A 27 -11.15 -3.83 -6.73
C GLY A 27 -12.19 -2.73 -6.71
N THR A 28 -13.46 -3.10 -6.90
CA THR A 28 -14.59 -2.16 -6.77
C THR A 28 -14.77 -1.75 -5.31
N PRO A 29 -15.44 -0.61 -5.04
CA PRO A 29 -15.73 -0.23 -3.65
C PRO A 29 -16.46 -1.32 -2.86
N ALA A 30 -17.41 -2.01 -3.47
CA ALA A 30 -18.15 -3.09 -2.82
C ALA A 30 -17.25 -4.28 -2.48
N MET A 31 -16.37 -4.68 -3.41
CA MET A 31 -15.41 -5.77 -3.19
C MET A 31 -14.44 -5.42 -2.07
N LEU A 32 -13.95 -4.17 -2.04
CA LEU A 32 -13.03 -3.70 -1.01
C LEU A 32 -13.71 -3.66 0.35
N ALA A 33 -14.94 -3.16 0.43
CA ALA A 33 -15.70 -3.12 1.69
C ALA A 33 -15.87 -4.53 2.26
N ALA A 34 -16.23 -5.50 1.42
CA ALA A 34 -16.38 -6.88 1.83
C ALA A 34 -15.07 -7.51 2.30
N ALA A 35 -13.97 -7.27 1.57
CA ALA A 35 -12.66 -7.79 1.92
C ALA A 35 -12.15 -7.22 3.25
N ILE A 36 -12.33 -5.92 3.45
CA ILE A 36 -11.91 -5.23 4.67
C ILE A 36 -12.71 -5.74 5.87
N ALA A 37 -14.02 -5.89 5.72
CA ALA A 37 -14.87 -6.43 6.78
C ALA A 37 -14.49 -7.87 7.13
N HIS A 38 -14.27 -8.71 6.12
CA HIS A 38 -13.85 -10.09 6.31
C HIS A 38 -12.50 -10.21 7.01
N ALA A 39 -11.56 -9.34 6.66
CA ALA A 39 -10.23 -9.32 7.26
C ALA A 39 -10.19 -8.60 8.63
N GLY A 40 -11.25 -7.92 9.03
CA GLY A 40 -11.31 -7.19 10.29
C GLY A 40 -10.42 -5.95 10.31
N LEU A 41 -10.23 -5.29 9.17
CA LEU A 41 -9.31 -4.15 9.03
C LEU A 41 -9.96 -2.78 9.13
N GLY A 42 -11.30 -2.71 9.29
CA GLY A 42 -12.02 -1.43 9.27
C GLY A 42 -11.51 -0.41 10.28
N ASP A 43 -11.11 -0.86 11.47
CA ASP A 43 -10.66 0.03 12.55
C ASP A 43 -9.22 0.56 12.35
N VAL A 44 -8.45 -0.07 11.47
CA VAL A 44 -7.02 0.27 11.28
C VAL A 44 -6.74 0.90 9.92
N LEU A 45 -7.76 1.12 9.09
CA LEU A 45 -7.64 1.81 7.81
C LEU A 45 -8.36 3.16 7.87
N ASP A 46 -7.64 4.22 7.54
CA ASP A 46 -8.21 5.59 7.50
C ASP A 46 -8.89 5.88 6.16
N HIS A 47 -8.38 5.30 5.08
CA HIS A 47 -8.88 5.53 3.72
C HIS A 47 -8.94 4.24 2.92
N VAL A 48 -9.96 4.14 2.07
CA VAL A 48 -10.13 3.03 1.13
C VAL A 48 -10.33 3.62 -0.25
N LEU A 49 -9.36 3.40 -1.14
CA LEU A 49 -9.33 4.00 -2.46
C LEU A 49 -9.45 2.92 -3.54
N SER A 50 -10.44 3.07 -4.40
CA SER A 50 -10.66 2.19 -5.54
C SER A 50 -10.29 2.90 -6.84
N VAL A 51 -9.73 2.15 -7.79
CA VAL A 51 -9.43 2.67 -9.12
C VAL A 51 -10.68 3.13 -9.88
N GLU A 52 -11.88 2.72 -9.46
CA GLU A 52 -13.11 3.20 -10.06
C GLU A 52 -13.24 4.72 -10.04
N ALA A 53 -12.62 5.40 -9.06
CA ALA A 53 -12.64 6.84 -8.97
C ALA A 53 -12.00 7.53 -10.20
N VAL A 54 -11.10 6.85 -10.90
CA VAL A 54 -10.42 7.39 -12.09
C VAL A 54 -10.67 6.57 -13.35
N GLY A 55 -11.31 5.41 -13.24
CA GLY A 55 -11.69 4.59 -14.39
C GLY A 55 -10.55 3.87 -15.11
N VAL A 56 -9.38 3.78 -14.51
CA VAL A 56 -8.23 3.05 -15.05
C VAL A 56 -7.62 2.18 -13.96
N PHE A 57 -6.81 1.20 -14.36
CA PHE A 57 -6.18 0.28 -13.40
C PHE A 57 -4.74 0.67 -13.09
N LYS A 58 -4.20 0.16 -11.96
CA LYS A 58 -2.76 0.16 -11.74
C LYS A 58 -2.11 -0.51 -12.99
N THR A 59 -1.03 -0.06 -13.49
CA THR A 59 -0.05 0.88 -12.95
C THR A 59 -0.11 2.28 -13.59
N ASP A 60 -1.27 2.69 -14.06
CA ASP A 60 -1.46 4.03 -14.60
C ASP A 60 -1.19 5.06 -13.51
N PRO A 61 -0.37 6.09 -13.77
CA PRO A 61 -0.04 7.13 -12.77
C PRO A 61 -1.27 7.81 -12.17
N ARG A 62 -2.38 7.91 -12.90
CA ARG A 62 -3.63 8.51 -12.39
C ARG A 62 -4.19 7.76 -11.20
N VAL A 63 -3.95 6.45 -11.12
CA VAL A 63 -4.37 5.63 -9.97
C VAL A 63 -3.56 6.01 -8.73
N TYR A 64 -2.25 6.08 -8.85
CA TYR A 64 -1.39 6.45 -7.72
C TYR A 64 -1.64 7.88 -7.26
N GLN A 65 -2.02 8.78 -8.17
CA GLN A 65 -2.34 10.18 -7.85
C GLN A 65 -3.54 10.30 -6.90
N LEU A 66 -4.41 9.30 -6.81
CA LEU A 66 -5.51 9.29 -5.84
C LEU A 66 -5.00 9.48 -4.41
N VAL A 67 -3.83 8.93 -4.08
CA VAL A 67 -3.30 8.98 -2.71
C VAL A 67 -2.94 10.40 -2.30
N PRO A 68 -2.05 11.12 -2.98
CA PRO A 68 -1.77 12.51 -2.60
C PRO A 68 -3.01 13.41 -2.71
N ALA A 69 -3.88 13.19 -3.70
CA ALA A 69 -5.10 13.98 -3.85
C ALA A 69 -6.08 13.81 -2.69
N ARG A 70 -6.28 12.57 -2.22
CA ARG A 70 -7.25 12.28 -1.16
C ARG A 70 -6.69 12.53 0.24
N LEU A 71 -5.40 12.30 0.45
CA LEU A 71 -4.77 12.44 1.76
C LEU A 71 -4.16 13.82 1.98
N GLY A 72 -4.02 14.64 0.93
CA GLY A 72 -3.43 15.96 1.05
C GLY A 72 -1.94 15.93 1.37
N VAL A 73 -1.22 14.97 0.83
CA VAL A 73 0.22 14.76 1.06
C VAL A 73 1.00 14.83 -0.24
N GLN A 74 2.32 14.98 -0.14
CA GLN A 74 3.21 14.90 -1.29
C GLN A 74 3.59 13.44 -1.56
N ARG A 75 4.00 13.14 -2.80
CA ARG A 75 4.36 11.77 -3.20
C ARG A 75 5.42 11.15 -2.29
N LYS A 76 6.46 11.90 -1.97
CA LYS A 76 7.57 11.41 -1.13
C LYS A 76 7.20 11.20 0.34
N GLU A 77 6.02 11.70 0.76
CA GLU A 77 5.49 11.48 2.11
C GLU A 77 4.74 10.16 2.23
N VAL A 78 4.52 9.49 1.12
CA VAL A 78 3.79 8.22 1.07
C VAL A 78 4.77 7.06 1.08
N CYS A 79 4.56 6.11 2.01
CA CYS A 79 5.18 4.81 1.93
C CYS A 79 4.17 3.83 1.33
N PHE A 80 4.41 3.40 0.11
CA PHE A 80 3.56 2.46 -0.60
C PHE A 80 4.07 1.04 -0.37
N VAL A 81 3.19 0.16 0.06
CA VAL A 81 3.52 -1.24 0.33
C VAL A 81 2.72 -2.13 -0.60
N SER A 82 3.38 -2.99 -1.34
CA SER A 82 2.72 -3.95 -2.20
C SER A 82 3.45 -5.29 -2.17
N SER A 83 2.69 -6.37 -2.29
CA SER A 83 3.25 -7.71 -2.49
C SER A 83 3.48 -8.04 -3.96
N ASN A 84 2.97 -7.24 -4.86
CA ASN A 84 3.09 -7.41 -6.30
C ASN A 84 4.26 -6.57 -6.83
N GLY A 85 5.25 -7.24 -7.45
CA GLY A 85 6.46 -6.58 -7.91
C GLY A 85 6.21 -5.45 -8.90
N TRP A 86 5.37 -5.66 -9.93
CA TRP A 86 5.15 -4.59 -10.92
C TRP A 86 4.32 -3.43 -10.35
N ASP A 87 3.44 -3.66 -9.38
CA ASP A 87 2.76 -2.60 -8.66
C ASP A 87 3.76 -1.80 -7.81
N ALA A 88 4.67 -2.47 -7.10
CA ALA A 88 5.73 -1.81 -6.34
C ALA A 88 6.62 -0.94 -7.24
N TYR A 89 7.02 -1.45 -8.39
CA TYR A 89 7.83 -0.71 -9.36
C TYR A 89 7.06 0.46 -9.97
N GLY A 90 5.77 0.26 -10.29
CA GLY A 90 4.91 1.33 -10.80
C GLY A 90 4.75 2.48 -9.80
N ALA A 91 4.54 2.15 -8.53
CA ALA A 91 4.45 3.15 -7.46
C ALA A 91 5.77 3.90 -7.29
N SER A 92 6.91 3.22 -7.37
CA SER A 92 8.22 3.84 -7.32
C SER A 92 8.45 4.80 -8.49
N ALA A 93 8.12 4.38 -9.70
CA ALA A 93 8.23 5.23 -10.88
C ALA A 93 7.34 6.47 -10.77
N PHE A 94 6.19 6.38 -10.09
CA PHE A 94 5.32 7.52 -9.82
C PHE A 94 5.93 8.52 -8.82
N GLY A 95 6.81 8.07 -7.94
CA GLY A 95 7.49 8.92 -6.97
C GLY A 95 7.19 8.65 -5.51
N PHE A 96 6.52 7.54 -5.18
CA PHE A 96 6.35 7.10 -3.80
C PHE A 96 7.63 6.48 -3.26
N ARG A 97 7.79 6.50 -1.94
CA ARG A 97 8.69 5.57 -1.25
C ARG A 97 8.00 4.21 -1.24
N VAL A 98 8.73 3.17 -1.58
CA VAL A 98 8.13 1.85 -1.77
C VAL A 98 8.85 0.79 -0.95
N ALA A 99 8.06 0.01 -0.20
CA ALA A 99 8.48 -1.24 0.39
C ALA A 99 7.80 -2.39 -0.35
N TRP A 100 8.57 -3.24 -0.99
CA TRP A 100 8.03 -4.43 -1.65
C TRP A 100 7.97 -5.56 -0.62
N CYS A 101 6.74 -5.93 -0.24
CA CYS A 101 6.50 -7.05 0.67
C CYS A 101 6.57 -8.36 -0.13
N ASN A 102 7.78 -8.84 -0.37
CA ASN A 102 8.06 -9.96 -1.24
C ASN A 102 8.04 -11.29 -0.47
N ARG A 103 6.86 -11.72 -0.05
CA ARG A 103 6.68 -12.96 0.74
C ARG A 103 7.11 -14.19 -0.03
N ALA A 104 6.86 -14.20 -1.35
CA ALA A 104 7.15 -15.34 -2.22
C ALA A 104 8.58 -15.35 -2.76
N ARG A 105 9.41 -14.38 -2.39
CA ARG A 105 10.80 -14.25 -2.84
C ARG A 105 10.93 -14.26 -4.37
N GLN A 106 10.05 -13.51 -5.04
CA GLN A 106 10.09 -13.36 -6.49
C GLN A 106 11.34 -12.57 -6.92
N PRO A 107 11.87 -12.83 -8.14
CA PRO A 107 12.99 -12.03 -8.64
C PRO A 107 12.58 -10.60 -8.90
N ALA A 108 13.55 -9.69 -8.87
CA ALA A 108 13.33 -8.28 -9.18
C ALA A 108 12.80 -8.10 -10.60
N GLU A 109 11.92 -7.10 -10.76
CA GLU A 109 11.35 -6.75 -12.05
C GLU A 109 12.33 -5.94 -12.90
N ARG A 110 12.15 -6.00 -14.23
CA ARG A 110 12.91 -5.20 -15.20
C ARG A 110 12.02 -4.08 -15.72
N LEU A 111 11.54 -3.24 -14.84
CA LEU A 111 10.61 -2.14 -15.11
C LEU A 111 11.21 -0.82 -14.65
N PRO A 112 10.68 0.33 -15.15
CA PRO A 112 11.09 1.63 -14.61
C PRO A 112 10.84 1.71 -13.10
N GLY A 113 11.76 2.38 -12.39
CA GLY A 113 11.70 2.48 -10.95
C GLY A 113 12.34 1.30 -10.24
N ALA A 114 12.34 1.35 -8.93
CA ALA A 114 12.77 0.25 -8.06
C ALA A 114 12.25 0.49 -6.66
N PRO A 115 11.87 -0.54 -5.89
CA PRO A 115 11.50 -0.38 -4.50
C PRO A 115 12.68 0.17 -3.68
N ASP A 116 12.38 0.97 -2.67
CA ASP A 116 13.39 1.48 -1.73
C ASP A 116 13.83 0.38 -0.75
N ALA A 117 12.94 -0.58 -0.49
CA ALA A 117 13.24 -1.71 0.35
C ALA A 117 12.40 -2.92 -0.07
N ALA A 118 12.91 -4.11 0.21
CA ALA A 118 12.15 -5.35 0.10
C ALA A 118 12.05 -5.97 1.50
N ILE A 119 10.84 -6.35 1.91
CA ILE A 119 10.56 -6.93 3.21
C ILE A 119 9.83 -8.25 3.03
N SER A 120 9.97 -9.16 4.00
CA SER A 120 9.33 -10.48 3.94
C SER A 120 7.89 -10.46 4.44
N ASP A 121 7.57 -9.57 5.36
CA ASP A 121 6.24 -9.33 5.88
C ASP A 121 6.12 -7.90 6.42
N LEU A 122 4.90 -7.50 6.82
CA LEU A 122 4.66 -6.14 7.26
C LEU A 122 5.24 -5.82 8.65
N SER A 123 5.62 -6.82 9.44
CA SER A 123 6.15 -6.56 10.78
C SER A 123 7.46 -5.74 10.76
N ALA A 124 8.19 -5.77 9.64
CA ALA A 124 9.39 -4.96 9.46
C ALA A 124 9.11 -3.47 9.21
N LEU A 125 7.86 -3.11 8.86
CA LEU A 125 7.51 -1.78 8.39
C LEU A 125 7.72 -0.67 9.43
N PRO A 126 7.30 -0.81 10.71
CA PRO A 126 7.54 0.26 11.68
C PRO A 126 9.03 0.60 11.84
N GLY A 127 9.90 -0.40 11.90
CA GLY A 127 11.35 -0.20 11.96
C GLY A 127 11.90 0.47 10.72
N LEU A 128 11.42 0.08 9.53
CA LEU A 128 11.80 0.67 8.25
C LEU A 128 11.45 2.16 8.20
N LEU A 129 10.33 2.55 8.82
CA LEU A 129 9.89 3.94 8.88
C LEU A 129 10.53 4.74 10.04
N GLY A 130 11.41 4.12 10.81
CA GLY A 130 12.07 4.77 11.94
C GLY A 130 11.19 4.94 13.17
N LEU A 131 10.18 4.12 13.32
CA LEU A 131 9.23 4.22 14.44
C LEU A 131 9.55 3.30 15.62
N GLY A 132 10.68 2.64 15.54
CA GLY A 132 11.10 1.72 16.58
C GLY A 132 10.45 0.36 16.48
#